data_6de6f58b60f5ffeba96dc2ca79abd0f9
#
_entry.id   6de6f58b60f5ffeba96dc2ca79abd0f9
#
_cell.length_a   1.000
_cell.length_b   1.000
_cell.length_c   1.000
_cell.angle_alpha   90.00
_cell.angle_beta   90.00
_cell.angle_gamma   90.00
#
_symmetry.space_group_name_H-M   'P 1'
#
loop_
_entity.id
_entity.type
_entity.pdbx_description
1 polymer ?
#
loop_
_entity_poly.entity_id
_entity_poly.type
_entity_poly.pdbx_seq_one_letter_code
_entity_poly.pdbx_strand_id
1 'polypeptide(L)'
;IAVPNAAAFYAPAENQHMLQTDMIAACYDRLKELKSTAIAVDAYSKLEAHKDEYLYFRSDHHWTALGAYYAYTAFCESAGLKAEPLSKFESGEYTGFLGSLYSAIKAYPQSQALADNPDTVQFWRPFVDLDTKWYPDAEFSMEYFGGTLCKVDDTSNKYLTFLGGDHPITVIKTNVDGPVCMILKESYGNAFTPWLTSHYSKIIVVDPREFNRDGKPSLDLTQFAKDQGVNDLLVINYPYMINSKSYVHWLERLVGMDQ
;
A
#
# COMPACT_ATOMS: atom_id res chain seq x y z
N ILE A 1 9.29 -2.74 -0.33
CA ILE A 1 8.51 -3.92 -0.76
C ILE A 1 8.07 -3.70 -2.21
N ALA A 2 8.48 -4.58 -3.13
CA ALA A 2 7.93 -4.66 -4.47
C ALA A 2 6.79 -5.69 -4.45
N VAL A 3 5.55 -5.22 -4.63
CA VAL A 3 4.33 -6.04 -4.49
C VAL A 3 3.88 -6.53 -5.86
N PRO A 4 3.87 -7.83 -6.17
CA PRO A 4 3.30 -8.32 -7.43
C PRO A 4 1.82 -7.97 -7.52
N ASN A 5 1.31 -7.73 -8.73
CA ASN A 5 -0.13 -7.59 -8.95
C ASN A 5 -0.76 -8.94 -9.38
N ALA A 6 -2.07 -8.98 -9.50
CA ALA A 6 -2.83 -10.18 -9.83
C ALA A 6 -2.31 -10.94 -11.09
N ALA A 7 -1.79 -10.21 -12.08
CA ALA A 7 -1.30 -10.83 -13.33
C ALA A 7 -0.09 -11.76 -13.10
N ALA A 8 0.67 -11.57 -12.02
CA ALA A 8 1.79 -12.45 -11.68
C ALA A 8 1.35 -13.90 -11.42
N PHE A 9 0.13 -14.10 -10.93
CA PHE A 9 -0.37 -15.39 -10.49
C PHE A 9 -1.54 -15.92 -11.33
N TYR A 10 -2.35 -15.01 -11.91
CA TYR A 10 -3.65 -15.36 -12.49
C TYR A 10 -3.77 -15.03 -13.98
N ALA A 11 -2.76 -14.36 -14.60
CA ALA A 11 -2.79 -14.13 -16.04
C ALA A 11 -2.69 -15.48 -16.79
N PRO A 12 -3.41 -15.64 -17.92
CA PRO A 12 -3.22 -16.77 -18.80
C PRO A 12 -1.75 -16.92 -19.23
N ALA A 13 -1.29 -18.17 -19.45
CA ALA A 13 0.12 -18.46 -19.74
C ALA A 13 0.68 -17.66 -20.91
N GLU A 14 -0.13 -17.44 -21.96
CA GLU A 14 0.22 -16.60 -23.12
C GLU A 14 0.47 -15.13 -22.78
N ASN A 15 -0.01 -14.65 -21.64
CA ASN A 15 0.14 -13.27 -21.16
C ASN A 15 1.14 -13.13 -20.00
N GLN A 16 1.82 -14.21 -19.62
CA GLN A 16 2.83 -14.20 -18.55
C GLN A 16 4.24 -13.82 -19.01
N HIS A 17 4.40 -13.37 -20.26
CA HIS A 17 5.70 -12.99 -20.83
C HIS A 17 6.32 -11.73 -20.17
N MET A 18 5.56 -10.96 -19.43
CA MET A 18 6.06 -9.87 -18.58
C MET A 18 6.22 -10.37 -17.15
N LEU A 19 7.30 -11.11 -16.90
CA LEU A 19 7.55 -11.73 -15.60
C LEU A 19 7.84 -10.66 -14.56
N GLN A 20 6.87 -10.41 -13.69
CA GLN A 20 7.04 -9.50 -12.56
C GLN A 20 8.14 -9.98 -11.61
N THR A 21 8.38 -11.28 -11.54
CA THR A 21 9.51 -11.88 -10.82
C THR A 21 10.84 -11.31 -11.29
N ASP A 22 11.06 -11.17 -12.60
CA ASP A 22 12.31 -10.65 -13.14
C ASP A 22 12.48 -9.16 -12.81
N MET A 23 11.39 -8.38 -12.83
CA MET A 23 11.42 -6.96 -12.44
C MET A 23 11.73 -6.80 -10.96
N ILE A 24 11.10 -7.60 -10.10
CA ILE A 24 11.33 -7.57 -8.65
C ILE A 24 12.75 -8.02 -8.34
N ALA A 25 13.22 -9.10 -8.96
CA ALA A 25 14.58 -9.61 -8.82
C ALA A 25 15.62 -8.56 -9.26
N ALA A 26 15.43 -7.95 -10.44
CA ALA A 26 16.32 -6.90 -10.93
C ALA A 26 16.39 -5.69 -9.98
N CYS A 27 15.27 -5.27 -9.41
CA CYS A 27 15.22 -4.21 -8.41
C CYS A 27 16.04 -4.58 -7.16
N TYR A 28 15.85 -5.78 -6.62
CA TYR A 28 16.54 -6.24 -5.42
C TYR A 28 18.02 -6.55 -5.65
N ASP A 29 18.38 -7.07 -6.82
CA ASP A 29 19.79 -7.27 -7.19
C ASP A 29 20.50 -5.93 -7.35
N ARG A 30 19.83 -4.91 -7.87
CA ARG A 30 20.38 -3.57 -7.93
C ARG A 30 20.69 -2.97 -6.55
N LEU A 31 19.84 -3.22 -5.55
CA LEU A 31 20.13 -2.83 -4.16
C LEU A 31 21.42 -3.50 -3.64
N LYS A 32 21.63 -4.79 -3.94
CA LYS A 32 22.85 -5.53 -3.57
C LYS A 32 24.10 -4.98 -4.26
N GLU A 33 24.03 -4.73 -5.58
CA GLU A 33 25.11 -4.14 -6.36
C GLU A 33 25.54 -2.77 -5.80
N LEU A 34 24.57 -1.94 -5.42
CA LEU A 34 24.79 -0.64 -4.81
C LEU A 34 25.26 -0.72 -3.35
N LYS A 35 25.37 -1.93 -2.79
CA LYS A 35 25.64 -2.15 -1.36
C LYS A 35 24.71 -1.35 -0.46
N SER A 36 23.45 -1.25 -0.86
CA SER A 36 22.41 -0.57 -0.09
C SER A 36 22.18 -1.29 1.23
N THR A 37 21.91 -0.52 2.28
CA THR A 37 21.46 -1.06 3.57
C THR A 37 19.95 -1.35 3.61
N ALA A 38 19.23 -1.01 2.53
CA ALA A 38 17.81 -1.30 2.42
C ALA A 38 17.55 -2.81 2.37
N ILE A 39 16.54 -3.25 3.12
CA ILE A 39 16.14 -4.64 3.21
C ILE A 39 15.09 -4.92 2.12
N ALA A 40 15.38 -5.90 1.25
CA ALA A 40 14.44 -6.39 0.26
C ALA A 40 13.44 -7.35 0.92
N VAL A 41 12.15 -7.00 0.92
CA VAL A 41 11.10 -7.83 1.51
C VAL A 41 10.49 -8.73 0.43
N ASP A 42 10.59 -10.04 0.59
CA ASP A 42 10.04 -11.02 -0.34
C ASP A 42 8.53 -11.25 -0.14
N ALA A 43 7.74 -10.27 -0.58
CA ALA A 43 6.29 -10.41 -0.62
C ALA A 43 5.83 -11.40 -1.70
N TYR A 44 6.61 -11.57 -2.79
CA TYR A 44 6.23 -12.45 -3.90
C TYR A 44 6.05 -13.90 -3.45
N SER A 45 7.06 -14.47 -2.80
CA SER A 45 7.01 -15.87 -2.35
C SER A 45 5.90 -16.13 -1.34
N LYS A 46 5.60 -15.16 -0.47
CA LYS A 46 4.47 -15.27 0.46
C LYS A 46 3.13 -15.29 -0.25
N LEU A 47 2.93 -14.39 -1.21
CA LEU A 47 1.69 -14.33 -1.98
C LEU A 47 1.54 -15.56 -2.88
N GLU A 48 2.62 -16.04 -3.51
CA GLU A 48 2.60 -17.26 -4.33
C GLU A 48 2.19 -18.49 -3.53
N ALA A 49 2.70 -18.64 -2.30
CA ALA A 49 2.35 -19.75 -1.41
C ALA A 49 0.86 -19.78 -1.03
N HIS A 50 0.16 -18.67 -1.15
CA HIS A 50 -1.26 -18.50 -0.79
C HIS A 50 -2.15 -18.14 -2.00
N LYS A 51 -1.66 -18.29 -3.24
CA LYS A 51 -2.36 -17.84 -4.46
C LYS A 51 -3.72 -18.48 -4.70
N ASP A 52 -4.02 -19.59 -4.05
CA ASP A 52 -5.33 -20.25 -4.13
C ASP A 52 -6.38 -19.58 -3.21
N GLU A 53 -5.97 -18.61 -2.39
CA GLU A 53 -6.84 -17.81 -1.56
C GLU A 53 -7.25 -16.51 -2.29
N TYR A 54 -8.21 -15.76 -1.72
CA TYR A 54 -8.72 -14.53 -2.34
C TYR A 54 -7.79 -13.33 -2.05
N LEU A 55 -6.63 -13.31 -2.72
CA LEU A 55 -5.57 -12.32 -2.49
C LEU A 55 -5.72 -11.03 -3.30
N TYR A 56 -6.46 -11.08 -4.42
CA TYR A 56 -6.66 -9.96 -5.32
C TYR A 56 -8.13 -9.84 -5.72
N PHE A 57 -8.58 -8.61 -5.91
CA PHE A 57 -9.90 -8.36 -6.47
C PHE A 57 -9.97 -8.77 -7.94
N ARG A 58 -11.15 -9.22 -8.39
CA ARG A 58 -11.40 -9.56 -9.79
C ARG A 58 -11.73 -8.33 -10.62
N SER A 59 -12.45 -7.38 -10.02
CA SER A 59 -12.95 -6.17 -10.69
C SER A 59 -12.10 -4.93 -10.42
N ASP A 60 -11.04 -5.06 -9.62
CA ASP A 60 -10.13 -3.98 -9.25
C ASP A 60 -8.68 -4.39 -9.40
N HIS A 61 -7.77 -3.43 -9.59
CA HIS A 61 -6.36 -3.71 -9.79
C HIS A 61 -5.57 -3.95 -8.49
N HIS A 62 -6.19 -3.75 -7.33
CA HIS A 62 -5.53 -3.93 -6.05
C HIS A 62 -5.60 -5.37 -5.53
N TRP A 63 -4.74 -5.65 -4.58
CA TRP A 63 -4.88 -6.79 -3.68
C TRP A 63 -5.99 -6.58 -2.66
N THR A 64 -6.42 -7.67 -2.03
CA THR A 64 -7.31 -7.64 -0.87
C THR A 64 -6.53 -7.34 0.41
N ALA A 65 -7.21 -7.07 1.52
CA ALA A 65 -6.56 -6.98 2.82
C ALA A 65 -5.86 -8.30 3.22
N LEU A 66 -6.36 -9.45 2.77
CA LEU A 66 -5.69 -10.74 3.00
C LEU A 66 -4.37 -10.83 2.22
N GLY A 67 -4.33 -10.39 0.96
CA GLY A 67 -3.08 -10.29 0.20
C GLY A 67 -2.08 -9.37 0.88
N ALA A 68 -2.53 -8.20 1.33
CA ALA A 68 -1.70 -7.27 2.10
C ALA A 68 -1.21 -7.86 3.43
N TYR A 69 -2.01 -8.71 4.09
CA TYR A 69 -1.59 -9.44 5.29
C TYR A 69 -0.40 -10.38 5.04
N TYR A 70 -0.42 -11.14 3.96
CA TYR A 70 0.73 -12.01 3.65
C TYR A 70 2.00 -11.21 3.34
N ALA A 71 1.89 -10.08 2.66
CA ALA A 71 3.02 -9.18 2.48
C ALA A 71 3.50 -8.57 3.82
N TYR A 72 2.59 -8.26 4.75
CA TYR A 72 2.92 -7.86 6.11
C TYR A 72 3.67 -8.96 6.87
N THR A 73 3.31 -10.24 6.71
CA THR A 73 4.08 -11.33 7.35
C THR A 73 5.50 -11.41 6.81
N ALA A 74 5.71 -11.20 5.49
CA ALA A 74 7.04 -11.12 4.89
C ALA A 74 7.84 -9.91 5.42
N PHE A 75 7.18 -8.77 5.58
CA PHE A 75 7.79 -7.60 6.20
C PHE A 75 8.24 -7.89 7.63
N CYS A 76 7.38 -8.48 8.45
CA CYS A 76 7.72 -8.82 9.84
C CYS A 76 8.92 -9.76 9.92
N GLU A 77 8.97 -10.80 9.08
CA GLU A 77 10.12 -11.70 9.01
C GLU A 77 11.42 -10.94 8.67
N SER A 78 11.36 -10.05 7.69
CA SER A 78 12.51 -9.26 7.25
C SER A 78 12.97 -8.23 8.28
N ALA A 79 12.02 -7.68 9.06
CA ALA A 79 12.26 -6.68 10.10
C ALA A 79 12.58 -7.30 11.47
N GLY A 80 12.56 -8.63 11.61
CA GLY A 80 12.75 -9.31 12.90
C GLY A 80 11.57 -9.11 13.86
N LEU A 81 10.38 -8.78 13.35
CA LEU A 81 9.15 -8.63 14.09
C LEU A 81 8.34 -9.93 14.08
N LYS A 82 7.47 -10.10 15.07
CA LYS A 82 6.52 -11.19 15.09
C LYS A 82 5.19 -10.71 14.49
N ALA A 83 4.81 -11.27 13.35
CA ALA A 83 3.51 -10.96 12.76
C ALA A 83 2.36 -11.35 13.69
N GLU A 84 1.38 -10.48 13.81
CA GLU A 84 0.17 -10.74 14.57
C GLU A 84 -0.76 -11.67 13.79
N PRO A 85 -1.29 -12.73 14.39
CA PRO A 85 -2.17 -13.66 13.69
C PRO A 85 -3.54 -13.02 13.39
N LEU A 86 -4.14 -13.40 12.25
CA LEU A 86 -5.48 -12.91 11.84
C LEU A 86 -6.53 -13.04 12.95
N SER A 87 -6.44 -14.07 13.79
CA SER A 87 -7.39 -14.34 14.88
C SER A 87 -7.43 -13.26 15.97
N LYS A 88 -6.45 -12.34 16.00
CA LYS A 88 -6.48 -11.19 16.92
C LYS A 88 -7.35 -10.04 16.41
N PHE A 89 -7.67 -10.03 15.14
CA PHE A 89 -8.37 -8.92 14.51
C PHE A 89 -9.85 -9.27 14.31
N GLU A 90 -10.73 -8.33 14.61
CA GLU A 90 -12.14 -8.44 14.24
C GLU A 90 -12.31 -8.20 12.75
N SER A 91 -12.87 -9.15 12.03
CA SER A 91 -13.12 -9.03 10.59
C SER A 91 -14.48 -8.38 10.29
N GLY A 92 -14.56 -7.74 9.15
CA GLY A 92 -15.79 -7.24 8.57
C GLY A 92 -15.69 -7.21 7.05
N GLU A 93 -16.80 -6.89 6.38
CA GLU A 93 -16.82 -6.88 4.93
C GLU A 93 -17.82 -5.88 4.35
N TYR A 94 -17.55 -5.45 3.12
CA TYR A 94 -18.45 -4.71 2.25
C TYR A 94 -18.63 -5.47 0.95
N THR A 95 -19.86 -5.85 0.62
CA THR A 95 -20.19 -6.59 -0.60
C THR A 95 -20.50 -5.66 -1.77
N GLY A 96 -20.55 -6.22 -2.99
CA GLY A 96 -21.01 -5.50 -4.18
C GLY A 96 -19.98 -4.51 -4.74
N PHE A 97 -18.70 -4.74 -4.52
CA PHE A 97 -17.63 -3.89 -5.03
C PHE A 97 -17.36 -4.19 -6.51
N LEU A 98 -17.43 -3.15 -7.33
CA LEU A 98 -16.98 -3.13 -8.72
C LEU A 98 -15.94 -2.03 -8.88
N GLY A 99 -14.67 -2.43 -9.00
CA GLY A 99 -13.52 -1.53 -8.91
C GLY A 99 -13.06 -0.94 -10.24
N SER A 100 -11.79 -0.60 -10.29
CA SER A 100 -11.16 0.13 -11.39
C SER A 100 -11.11 -0.64 -12.70
N LEU A 101 -10.89 -1.95 -12.65
CA LEU A 101 -10.86 -2.79 -13.87
C LEU A 101 -12.25 -2.86 -14.50
N TYR A 102 -13.31 -3.07 -13.70
CA TYR A 102 -14.69 -2.98 -14.19
C TYR A 102 -14.95 -1.59 -14.80
N SER A 103 -14.57 -0.53 -14.09
CA SER A 103 -14.78 0.85 -14.56
C SER A 103 -14.09 1.13 -15.90
N ALA A 104 -12.91 0.56 -16.12
CA ALA A 104 -12.16 0.70 -17.37
C ALA A 104 -12.82 0.01 -18.57
N ILE A 105 -13.55 -1.09 -18.33
CA ILE A 105 -14.15 -1.90 -19.41
C ILE A 105 -15.67 -1.87 -19.43
N LYS A 106 -16.33 -1.09 -18.58
CA LYS A 106 -17.81 -1.09 -18.44
C LYS A 106 -18.58 -0.79 -19.72
N ALA A 107 -17.96 -0.16 -20.71
CA ALA A 107 -18.55 0.09 -22.01
C ALA A 107 -18.56 -1.14 -22.95
N TYR A 108 -17.86 -2.21 -22.59
CA TYR A 108 -17.73 -3.43 -23.39
C TYR A 108 -18.63 -4.55 -22.83
N PRO A 109 -19.24 -5.39 -23.70
CA PRO A 109 -20.11 -6.48 -23.26
C PRO A 109 -19.46 -7.46 -22.27
N GLN A 110 -18.13 -7.64 -22.33
CA GLN A 110 -17.36 -8.52 -21.45
C GLN A 110 -17.40 -8.08 -19.98
N SER A 111 -17.68 -6.80 -19.72
CA SER A 111 -17.80 -6.28 -18.34
C SER A 111 -18.95 -6.92 -17.56
N GLN A 112 -19.95 -7.50 -18.25
CA GLN A 112 -21.08 -8.17 -17.60
C GLN A 112 -20.61 -9.32 -16.71
N ALA A 113 -19.56 -10.05 -17.08
CA ALA A 113 -19.01 -11.13 -16.27
C ALA A 113 -18.50 -10.64 -14.90
N LEU A 114 -17.94 -9.41 -14.83
CA LEU A 114 -17.55 -8.79 -13.57
C LEU A 114 -18.77 -8.26 -12.82
N ALA A 115 -19.73 -7.65 -13.52
CA ALA A 115 -20.94 -7.12 -12.91
C ALA A 115 -21.80 -8.23 -12.24
N ASP A 116 -21.84 -9.43 -12.85
CA ASP A 116 -22.55 -10.59 -12.32
C ASP A 116 -21.82 -11.23 -11.11
N ASN A 117 -20.54 -10.91 -10.92
CA ASN A 117 -19.70 -11.45 -9.86
C ASN A 117 -18.93 -10.34 -9.14
N PRO A 118 -19.61 -9.41 -8.47
CA PRO A 118 -18.96 -8.31 -7.75
C PRO A 118 -18.05 -8.85 -6.65
N ASP A 119 -17.04 -8.07 -6.32
CA ASP A 119 -16.10 -8.38 -5.26
C ASP A 119 -16.67 -8.09 -3.87
N THR A 120 -16.06 -8.69 -2.86
CA THR A 120 -16.28 -8.36 -1.44
C THR A 120 -14.97 -7.80 -0.88
N VAL A 121 -15.04 -6.61 -0.32
CA VAL A 121 -13.90 -6.00 0.37
C VAL A 121 -13.93 -6.43 1.82
N GLN A 122 -13.14 -7.43 2.16
CA GLN A 122 -12.90 -7.84 3.54
C GLN A 122 -11.88 -6.92 4.20
N PHE A 123 -12.05 -6.68 5.49
CA PHE A 123 -11.10 -5.92 6.30
C PHE A 123 -10.97 -6.53 7.70
N TRP A 124 -9.87 -6.23 8.37
CA TRP A 124 -9.58 -6.64 9.74
C TRP A 124 -9.26 -5.41 10.58
N ARG A 125 -10.02 -5.23 11.67
CA ARG A 125 -9.87 -4.08 12.56
C ARG A 125 -8.62 -4.23 13.39
N PRO A 126 -7.71 -3.25 13.39
CA PRO A 126 -6.65 -3.19 14.39
C PRO A 126 -7.23 -3.25 15.81
N PHE A 127 -6.53 -3.96 16.69
CA PHE A 127 -6.94 -4.18 18.07
C PHE A 127 -6.26 -3.22 19.07
N VAL A 128 -5.61 -2.17 18.56
CA VAL A 128 -4.97 -1.10 19.31
C VAL A 128 -5.76 0.20 19.15
N ASP A 129 -5.64 1.12 20.11
CA ASP A 129 -6.27 2.44 20.00
C ASP A 129 -5.56 3.26 18.92
N LEU A 130 -6.36 3.93 18.09
CA LEU A 130 -5.88 4.68 16.94
C LEU A 130 -6.44 6.11 16.93
N ASP A 131 -5.54 7.08 16.71
CA ASP A 131 -5.89 8.44 16.28
C ASP A 131 -5.33 8.66 14.87
N THR A 132 -6.22 8.72 13.88
CA THR A 132 -5.84 8.84 12.48
C THR A 132 -6.29 10.19 11.94
N LYS A 133 -5.35 10.92 11.35
CA LYS A 133 -5.58 12.20 10.73
C LYS A 133 -4.85 12.29 9.41
N TRP A 134 -5.35 13.07 8.48
CA TRP A 134 -4.65 13.37 7.25
C TRP A 134 -4.44 14.87 7.07
N TYR A 135 -3.41 15.23 6.32
CA TYR A 135 -2.90 16.58 6.16
C TYR A 135 -2.59 16.84 4.68
N PRO A 136 -2.86 18.06 4.17
CA PRO A 136 -2.60 18.42 2.78
C PRO A 136 -1.12 18.70 2.49
N ASP A 137 -0.32 18.97 3.52
CA ASP A 137 1.08 19.40 3.42
C ASP A 137 1.92 18.94 4.61
N ALA A 138 3.24 19.14 4.52
CA ALA A 138 4.21 18.75 5.54
C ALA A 138 4.28 19.71 6.74
N GLU A 139 3.74 20.91 6.61
CA GLU A 139 3.62 21.92 7.65
C GLU A 139 2.44 21.64 8.60
N PHE A 140 1.61 20.63 8.27
CA PHE A 140 0.38 20.34 8.99
C PHE A 140 -0.56 21.54 9.09
N SER A 141 -0.63 22.33 8.01
CA SER A 141 -1.37 23.59 7.94
C SER A 141 -2.86 23.45 8.23
N MET A 142 -3.42 22.29 7.91
CA MET A 142 -4.82 21.94 8.14
C MET A 142 -4.92 20.47 8.52
N GLU A 143 -5.73 20.17 9.53
CA GLU A 143 -5.96 18.81 10.03
C GLU A 143 -7.36 18.34 9.64
N TYR A 144 -7.43 17.13 9.12
CA TYR A 144 -8.70 16.47 8.80
C TYR A 144 -8.82 15.16 9.59
N PHE A 145 -10.03 14.88 10.07
CA PHE A 145 -10.32 13.60 10.69
C PHE A 145 -10.22 12.49 9.65
N GLY A 146 -9.47 11.46 9.95
CA GLY A 146 -9.28 10.29 9.13
C GLY A 146 -9.65 9.01 9.87
N GLY A 147 -9.59 7.91 9.15
CA GLY A 147 -9.75 6.57 9.71
C GLY A 147 -8.72 5.64 9.11
N THR A 148 -8.12 4.80 9.94
CA THR A 148 -7.30 3.69 9.45
C THR A 148 -8.17 2.67 8.70
N LEU A 149 -9.42 2.49 9.19
CA LEU A 149 -10.51 1.85 8.46
C LEU A 149 -11.73 2.77 8.46
N CYS A 150 -12.21 3.11 7.26
CA CYS A 150 -13.34 4.01 7.06
C CYS A 150 -14.61 3.25 6.73
N LYS A 151 -15.77 3.81 7.13
CA LYS A 151 -17.08 3.31 6.70
C LYS A 151 -17.32 3.70 5.25
N VAL A 152 -17.76 2.75 4.44
CA VAL A 152 -17.97 2.91 2.99
C VAL A 152 -19.33 2.37 2.52
N ASP A 153 -20.31 2.35 3.41
CA ASP A 153 -21.66 1.83 3.10
C ASP A 153 -22.29 2.55 1.91
N ASP A 154 -22.16 3.87 1.87
CA ASP A 154 -22.81 4.75 0.90
C ASP A 154 -21.97 5.07 -0.34
N THR A 155 -20.76 4.48 -0.48
CA THR A 155 -19.92 4.69 -1.66
C THR A 155 -19.76 3.44 -2.51
N SER A 156 -19.69 3.61 -3.84
CA SER A 156 -19.39 2.52 -4.77
C SER A 156 -17.95 2.03 -4.66
N ASN A 157 -17.01 2.92 -4.33
CA ASN A 157 -15.62 2.55 -4.14
C ASN A 157 -15.37 2.03 -2.72
N LYS A 158 -15.59 0.72 -2.53
CA LYS A 158 -15.41 0.07 -1.24
C LYS A 158 -13.92 -0.03 -0.80
N TYR A 159 -12.96 0.13 -1.73
CA TYR A 159 -11.54 0.16 -1.39
C TYR A 159 -11.15 1.36 -0.51
N LEU A 160 -11.96 2.43 -0.51
CA LEU A 160 -11.80 3.56 0.39
C LEU A 160 -11.94 3.19 1.87
N THR A 161 -12.33 1.95 2.21
CA THR A 161 -12.26 1.49 3.60
C THR A 161 -10.85 1.59 4.16
N PHE A 162 -9.82 1.45 3.31
CA PHE A 162 -8.44 1.56 3.72
C PHE A 162 -7.96 3.01 3.65
N LEU A 163 -7.70 3.62 4.79
CA LEU A 163 -7.22 5.00 4.98
C LEU A 163 -8.14 6.11 4.43
N GLY A 164 -9.34 5.79 3.95
CA GLY A 164 -10.18 6.76 3.23
C GLY A 164 -9.70 7.07 1.81
N GLY A 165 -8.65 6.39 1.33
CA GLY A 165 -8.03 6.61 0.02
C GLY A 165 -6.62 7.18 0.11
N ASP A 166 -6.20 7.85 -0.98
CA ASP A 166 -4.88 8.45 -1.08
C ASP A 166 -4.92 9.90 -0.57
N HIS A 167 -4.12 10.18 0.44
CA HIS A 167 -3.94 11.53 1.00
C HIS A 167 -2.46 11.91 0.93
N PRO A 168 -2.11 13.21 0.83
CA PRO A 168 -0.72 13.64 0.82
C PRO A 168 0.06 13.10 2.02
N ILE A 169 -0.46 13.30 3.24
CA ILE A 169 0.09 12.73 4.46
C ILE A 169 -1.06 12.18 5.31
N THR A 170 -0.92 10.95 5.79
CA THR A 170 -1.77 10.39 6.85
C THR A 170 -0.90 10.06 8.05
N VAL A 171 -1.28 10.53 9.23
CA VAL A 171 -0.62 10.22 10.49
C VAL A 171 -1.54 9.35 11.33
N ILE A 172 -1.04 8.19 11.74
CA ILE A 172 -1.71 7.26 12.63
C ILE A 172 -0.90 7.20 13.92
N LYS A 173 -1.48 7.67 15.02
CA LYS A 173 -0.92 7.49 16.37
C LYS A 173 -1.59 6.30 17.02
N THR A 174 -0.80 5.51 17.74
CA THR A 174 -1.28 4.31 18.43
C THR A 174 -0.99 4.45 19.94
N ASN A 175 -1.54 3.53 20.73
CA ASN A 175 -1.18 3.37 22.14
C ASN A 175 -0.05 2.34 22.34
N VAL A 176 0.64 1.94 21.27
CA VAL A 176 1.76 1.00 21.31
C VAL A 176 3.04 1.75 21.68
N ASP A 177 3.82 1.19 22.59
CA ASP A 177 5.18 1.66 22.85
C ASP A 177 6.13 1.06 21.80
N GLY A 178 6.57 1.87 20.85
CA GLY A 178 7.34 1.40 19.70
C GLY A 178 7.97 2.53 18.89
N PRO A 179 8.72 2.19 17.84
CA PRO A 179 9.35 3.15 16.94
C PRO A 179 8.33 3.94 16.12
N VAL A 180 8.83 4.91 15.35
CA VAL A 180 8.07 5.68 14.36
C VAL A 180 8.39 5.13 12.97
N CYS A 181 7.35 4.73 12.22
CA CYS A 181 7.47 4.29 10.84
C CYS A 181 7.00 5.38 9.88
N MET A 182 7.74 5.59 8.79
CA MET A 182 7.26 6.32 7.63
C MET A 182 7.06 5.37 6.46
N ILE A 183 5.93 5.50 5.76
CA ILE A 183 5.59 4.68 4.60
C ILE A 183 5.49 5.58 3.37
N LEU A 184 6.35 5.36 2.38
CA LEU A 184 6.18 5.90 1.03
C LEU A 184 5.40 4.89 0.20
N LYS A 185 4.24 5.29 -0.29
CA LYS A 185 3.34 4.37 -0.96
C LYS A 185 2.57 5.03 -2.12
N GLU A 186 2.02 4.22 -2.96
CA GLU A 186 0.82 4.49 -3.74
C GLU A 186 -0.36 3.66 -3.17
N SER A 187 -1.48 3.59 -3.86
CA SER A 187 -2.72 3.02 -3.32
C SER A 187 -2.65 1.56 -2.80
N TYR A 188 -1.65 0.77 -3.24
CA TYR A 188 -1.41 -0.56 -2.66
C TYR A 188 -1.06 -0.51 -1.17
N GLY A 189 -0.34 0.54 -0.74
CA GLY A 189 -0.01 0.73 0.66
C GLY A 189 -1.22 0.98 1.57
N ASN A 190 -2.38 1.36 1.02
CA ASN A 190 -3.56 1.63 1.82
C ASN A 190 -4.06 0.39 2.58
N ALA A 191 -4.18 -0.76 1.91
CA ALA A 191 -4.60 -2.01 2.53
C ALA A 191 -3.50 -2.65 3.41
N PHE A 192 -2.23 -2.25 3.20
CA PHE A 192 -1.09 -2.76 3.98
C PHE A 192 -0.92 -2.03 5.33
N THR A 193 -1.12 -0.73 5.34
CA THR A 193 -0.85 0.14 6.50
C THR A 193 -1.56 -0.30 7.80
N PRO A 194 -2.84 -0.73 7.80
CA PRO A 194 -3.53 -1.14 9.03
C PRO A 194 -2.83 -2.28 9.80
N TRP A 195 -2.12 -3.17 9.11
CA TRP A 195 -1.43 -4.30 9.72
C TRP A 195 -0.21 -3.90 10.57
N LEU A 196 0.36 -2.71 10.31
CA LEU A 196 1.54 -2.21 11.03
C LEU A 196 1.22 -1.57 12.38
N THR A 197 -0.04 -1.26 12.64
CA THR A 197 -0.46 -0.45 13.80
C THR A 197 -0.13 -1.06 15.16
N SER A 198 0.08 -2.38 15.23
CA SER A 198 0.47 -3.07 16.47
C SER A 198 1.99 -3.04 16.76
N HIS A 199 2.80 -2.47 15.86
CA HIS A 199 4.26 -2.46 15.98
C HIS A 199 4.86 -1.07 16.19
N TYR A 200 4.12 -0.03 15.87
CA TYR A 200 4.63 1.35 15.85
C TYR A 200 3.78 2.28 16.71
N SER A 201 4.45 3.18 17.43
CA SER A 201 3.76 4.24 18.21
C SER A 201 3.16 5.31 17.29
N LYS A 202 3.78 5.51 16.11
CA LYS A 202 3.31 6.44 15.09
C LYS A 202 3.66 5.90 13.70
N ILE A 203 2.70 5.99 12.79
CA ILE A 203 2.90 5.68 11.36
C ILE A 203 2.58 6.94 10.56
N ILE A 204 3.51 7.35 9.70
CA ILE A 204 3.36 8.48 8.79
C ILE A 204 3.33 7.94 7.38
N VAL A 205 2.18 8.04 6.72
CA VAL A 205 2.00 7.59 5.34
C VAL A 205 2.11 8.79 4.42
N VAL A 206 3.01 8.72 3.45
CA VAL A 206 3.27 9.79 2.47
C VAL A 206 3.00 9.26 1.07
N ASP A 207 2.21 10.00 0.30
CA ASP A 207 2.02 9.72 -1.11
C ASP A 207 2.94 10.64 -1.94
N PRO A 208 3.98 10.10 -2.59
CA PRO A 208 4.94 10.90 -3.36
C PRO A 208 4.31 11.70 -4.51
N ARG A 209 3.14 11.26 -4.99
CA ARG A 209 2.42 11.89 -6.10
C ARG A 209 1.83 13.27 -5.73
N GLU A 210 1.79 13.57 -4.44
CA GLU A 210 1.12 14.77 -3.91
C GLU A 210 2.08 15.93 -3.60
N PHE A 211 3.39 15.79 -3.93
CA PHE A 211 4.41 16.77 -3.58
C PHE A 211 5.32 17.17 -4.75
N ASN A 212 5.99 18.31 -4.60
CA ASN A 212 7.10 18.80 -5.44
C ASN A 212 6.78 18.85 -6.95
N ARG A 213 5.57 19.23 -7.31
CA ARG A 213 5.10 19.45 -8.69
C ARG A 213 4.11 20.59 -8.76
N ASP A 214 3.77 21.03 -9.97
CA ASP A 214 2.88 22.19 -10.17
C ASP A 214 1.56 22.05 -9.40
N GLY A 215 1.27 23.07 -8.58
CA GLY A 215 0.07 23.14 -7.76
C GLY A 215 0.05 22.21 -6.54
N LYS A 216 1.15 21.54 -6.23
CA LYS A 216 1.30 20.71 -5.03
C LYS A 216 2.29 21.31 -4.04
N PRO A 217 2.15 21.05 -2.74
CA PRO A 217 3.07 21.52 -1.71
C PRO A 217 4.49 20.96 -1.90
N SER A 218 5.46 21.68 -1.32
CA SER A 218 6.84 21.18 -1.26
C SER A 218 7.02 20.22 -0.10
N LEU A 219 7.92 19.26 -0.28
CA LEU A 219 8.37 18.33 0.77
C LEU A 219 9.85 17.99 0.59
N ASP A 220 10.67 18.30 1.58
CA ASP A 220 11.98 17.68 1.78
C ASP A 220 11.78 16.46 2.69
N LEU A 221 11.72 15.27 2.08
CA LEU A 221 11.45 14.03 2.79
C LEU A 221 12.51 13.73 3.84
N THR A 222 13.78 14.04 3.53
CA THR A 222 14.90 13.76 4.43
C THR A 222 14.81 14.60 5.70
N GLN A 223 14.52 15.89 5.55
CA GLN A 223 14.34 16.78 6.70
C GLN A 223 13.05 16.43 7.46
N PHE A 224 11.95 16.21 6.75
CA PHE A 224 10.68 15.84 7.35
C PHE A 224 10.81 14.54 8.18
N ALA A 225 11.48 13.50 7.66
CA ALA A 225 11.69 12.26 8.39
C ALA A 225 12.46 12.49 9.70
N LYS A 226 13.50 13.33 9.68
CA LYS A 226 14.26 13.70 10.88
C LYS A 226 13.40 14.44 11.91
N ASP A 227 12.64 15.42 11.46
CA ASP A 227 11.79 16.24 12.33
C ASP A 227 10.67 15.43 12.96
N GLN A 228 10.19 14.40 12.26
CA GLN A 228 9.17 13.48 12.75
C GLN A 228 9.72 12.34 13.61
N GLY A 229 11.04 12.23 13.76
CA GLY A 229 11.70 11.18 14.54
C GLY A 229 11.54 9.78 13.95
N VAL A 230 11.55 9.68 12.62
CA VAL A 230 11.38 8.41 11.91
C VAL A 230 12.55 7.46 12.19
N ASN A 231 12.22 6.24 12.61
CA ASN A 231 13.17 5.15 12.82
C ASN A 231 13.23 4.22 11.61
N ASP A 232 12.07 3.89 11.04
CA ASP A 232 11.93 2.97 9.93
C ASP A 232 11.28 3.66 8.73
N LEU A 233 11.93 3.58 7.57
CA LEU A 233 11.37 4.03 6.30
C LEU A 233 10.99 2.81 5.46
N LEU A 234 9.72 2.67 5.14
CA LEU A 234 9.19 1.62 4.29
C LEU A 234 8.76 2.20 2.94
N VAL A 235 9.25 1.65 1.85
CA VAL A 235 8.79 1.95 0.49
C VAL A 235 8.00 0.75 -0.01
N ILE A 236 6.73 0.94 -0.36
CA ILE A 236 5.84 -0.11 -0.84
C ILE A 236 5.18 0.31 -2.14
N ASN A 237 5.45 -0.45 -3.21
CA ASN A 237 4.92 -0.18 -4.54
C ASN A 237 4.68 -1.46 -5.33
N TYR A 238 3.69 -1.44 -6.22
CA TYR A 238 3.56 -2.50 -7.21
C TYR A 238 4.46 -2.24 -8.44
N PRO A 239 4.82 -3.28 -9.23
CA PRO A 239 5.88 -3.20 -10.23
C PRO A 239 5.67 -2.13 -11.31
N TYR A 240 4.43 -1.85 -11.70
CA TYR A 240 4.15 -0.79 -12.68
C TYR A 240 4.65 0.58 -12.21
N MET A 241 4.50 0.90 -10.93
CA MET A 241 4.98 2.16 -10.37
C MET A 241 6.49 2.21 -10.31
N ILE A 242 7.14 1.11 -9.90
CA ILE A 242 8.60 1.00 -9.87
C ILE A 242 9.20 1.25 -11.26
N ASN A 243 8.53 0.82 -12.32
CA ASN A 243 8.95 1.02 -13.71
C ASN A 243 8.45 2.35 -14.33
N SER A 244 7.68 3.15 -13.60
CA SER A 244 7.18 4.44 -14.07
C SER A 244 8.23 5.53 -13.91
N LYS A 245 8.73 6.08 -15.04
CA LYS A 245 9.69 7.20 -15.02
C LYS A 245 9.14 8.41 -14.25
N SER A 246 7.87 8.71 -14.38
CA SER A 246 7.24 9.82 -13.66
C SER A 246 7.22 9.58 -12.17
N TYR A 247 6.91 8.35 -11.72
CA TYR A 247 6.86 8.04 -10.30
C TYR A 247 8.27 8.06 -9.67
N VAL A 248 9.26 7.49 -10.37
CA VAL A 248 10.66 7.55 -9.93
C VAL A 248 11.12 9.01 -9.80
N HIS A 249 10.80 9.84 -10.79
CA HIS A 249 11.12 11.26 -10.75
C HIS A 249 10.47 12.01 -9.57
N TRP A 250 9.24 11.67 -9.20
CA TRP A 250 8.62 12.22 -7.99
C TRP A 250 9.35 11.80 -6.72
N LEU A 251 9.82 10.55 -6.63
CA LEU A 251 10.64 10.11 -5.52
C LEU A 251 11.99 10.85 -5.46
N GLU A 252 12.65 11.06 -6.62
CA GLU A 252 13.91 11.80 -6.72
C GLU A 252 13.73 13.24 -6.21
N ARG A 253 12.64 13.91 -6.57
CA ARG A 253 12.31 15.25 -6.08
C ARG A 253 12.15 15.33 -4.57
N LEU A 254 11.55 14.31 -3.97
CA LEU A 254 11.36 14.26 -2.51
C LEU A 254 12.67 14.23 -1.72
N VAL A 255 13.75 13.74 -2.34
CA VAL A 255 15.07 13.61 -1.70
C VAL A 255 16.11 14.57 -2.29
N GLY A 256 15.67 15.55 -3.08
CA GLY A 256 16.55 16.59 -3.65
C GLY A 256 17.52 16.09 -4.72
N MET A 257 17.21 14.98 -5.39
CA MET A 257 18.03 14.43 -6.49
C MET A 257 17.65 14.99 -7.87
N ASP A 258 16.69 15.88 -7.94
CA ASP A 258 16.21 16.53 -9.16
C ASP A 258 17.11 17.74 -9.48
N GLN A 259 18.20 17.49 -10.20
CA GLN A 259 19.08 18.52 -10.77
C GLN A 259 19.16 18.46 -12.29
#